data_9edf2128b1fc3bd7e1d1d3bc932ee4eb
#
_entry.id   9edf2128b1fc3bd7e1d1d3bc932ee4eb
#
_cell.length_a   1.000
_cell.length_b   1.000
_cell.length_c   1.000
_cell.angle_alpha   90.00
_cell.angle_beta   90.00
_cell.angle_gamma   90.00
#
_symmetry.space_group_name_H-M   'P 1'
#
loop_
_entity.id
_entity.type
_entity.pdbx_description
1 polymer ?
#
loop_
_entity_poly.entity_id
_entity_poly.type
_entity_poly.pdbx_seq_one_letter_code
_entity_poly.pdbx_strand_id
1 'polypeptide(L)'
;YFSGDATWPYKNEIENYKYPLRSIAFLWDETEGLRQQHTVTSELYSKCYSRIANYNIVVENVNDAEGPLADKKLAMAQAKAMRAYNYFMLVNTFAKPYVKETAATDNGIIIHKKFDLENESKQYSVQEVYDFIMEDLNAAIPDLPEKPLNEFRPSLAFGWALKAKVHLYKGELDSALNAGLEVLKSTYHKLWDMRPMYYDVVAELPFMDFMSTGWDSYAIHPKADPENLLYQFCNNDNGEPFPFWIRKETLD
;
A
#
# COMPACT_ATOMS: atom_id res chain seq x y z
N TYR A 1 3.06 -5.59 -10.50
CA TYR A 1 1.70 -5.65 -11.06
C TYR A 1 1.67 -6.17 -12.50
N PHE A 2 2.80 -6.50 -13.10
CA PHE A 2 2.89 -7.04 -14.45
C PHE A 2 3.57 -8.40 -14.39
N SER A 3 2.76 -9.45 -14.17
CA SER A 3 3.24 -10.82 -14.01
C SER A 3 3.54 -11.53 -15.34
N GLY A 4 3.29 -10.89 -16.47
CA GLY A 4 3.32 -11.54 -17.78
C GLY A 4 2.00 -12.20 -18.19
N ASP A 5 1.03 -12.31 -17.27
CA ASP A 5 -0.27 -12.93 -17.51
C ASP A 5 -1.28 -11.95 -18.13
N ALA A 6 -0.94 -10.66 -18.14
CA ALA A 6 -1.75 -9.61 -18.73
C ALA A 6 -1.17 -9.11 -20.05
N THR A 7 -2.02 -8.60 -20.91
CA THR A 7 -1.63 -7.92 -22.14
C THR A 7 -2.25 -6.52 -22.20
N TRP A 8 -1.56 -5.59 -22.87
CA TRP A 8 -2.07 -4.25 -23.09
C TRP A 8 -2.73 -4.18 -24.46
N PRO A 9 -4.00 -3.74 -24.56
CA PRO A 9 -4.72 -3.72 -25.83
C PRO A 9 -4.18 -2.69 -26.83
N TYR A 10 -3.52 -1.65 -26.32
CA TYR A 10 -2.98 -0.56 -27.15
C TYR A 10 -1.45 -0.67 -27.25
N LYS A 11 -1.00 -1.66 -28.02
CA LYS A 11 0.43 -1.96 -28.20
C LYS A 11 1.26 -0.71 -28.54
N ASN A 12 0.77 0.13 -29.46
CA ASN A 12 1.47 1.33 -29.88
C ASN A 12 1.72 2.33 -28.74
N GLU A 13 0.84 2.41 -27.74
CA GLU A 13 1.01 3.32 -26.60
C GLU A 13 2.12 2.86 -25.67
N ILE A 14 2.25 1.54 -25.50
CA ILE A 14 3.32 0.94 -24.71
C ILE A 14 4.67 1.06 -25.43
N GLU A 15 4.74 0.69 -26.72
CA GLU A 15 5.97 0.72 -27.51
C GLU A 15 6.49 2.15 -27.74
N ASN A 16 5.60 3.14 -27.82
CA ASN A 16 5.96 4.55 -27.95
C ASN A 16 6.11 5.29 -26.60
N TYR A 17 6.08 4.56 -25.48
CA TYR A 17 6.26 5.12 -24.13
C TYR A 17 5.34 6.31 -23.83
N LYS A 18 4.10 6.29 -24.31
CA LYS A 18 3.09 7.32 -23.98
C LYS A 18 2.95 7.51 -22.46
N TYR A 19 3.11 6.42 -21.71
CA TYR A 19 3.15 6.39 -20.24
C TYR A 19 4.46 5.76 -19.77
N PRO A 20 5.57 6.50 -19.71
CA PRO A 20 6.92 5.92 -19.61
C PRO A 20 7.11 4.90 -18.50
N LEU A 21 6.72 5.20 -17.26
CA LEU A 21 6.89 4.27 -16.14
C LEU A 21 6.05 2.98 -16.29
N ARG A 22 4.87 3.09 -16.89
CA ARG A 22 4.03 1.93 -17.19
C ARG A 22 4.65 1.08 -18.29
N SER A 23 5.13 1.73 -19.35
CA SER A 23 5.79 1.04 -20.47
C SER A 23 7.04 0.30 -20.01
N ILE A 24 7.91 0.97 -19.25
CA ILE A 24 9.11 0.38 -18.65
C ILE A 24 8.75 -0.87 -17.82
N ALA A 25 7.74 -0.75 -16.96
CA ALA A 25 7.32 -1.86 -16.10
C ALA A 25 6.68 -3.00 -16.91
N PHE A 26 5.86 -2.69 -17.90
CA PHE A 26 5.17 -3.68 -18.72
C PHE A 26 6.11 -4.44 -19.67
N LEU A 27 7.07 -3.74 -20.27
CA LEU A 27 8.06 -4.31 -21.17
C LEU A 27 9.24 -4.95 -20.44
N TRP A 28 9.32 -4.80 -19.11
CA TRP A 28 10.50 -5.19 -18.32
C TRP A 28 11.78 -4.54 -18.85
N ASP A 29 11.66 -3.28 -19.29
CA ASP A 29 12.77 -2.56 -19.89
C ASP A 29 13.76 -2.12 -18.83
N GLU A 30 14.94 -2.76 -18.84
CA GLU A 30 16.05 -2.52 -17.92
C GLU A 30 17.13 -1.60 -18.52
N THR A 31 16.81 -0.85 -19.59
CA THR A 31 17.75 0.10 -20.18
C THR A 31 18.27 1.06 -19.10
N GLU A 32 19.61 1.12 -18.99
CA GLU A 32 20.27 1.92 -17.95
C GLU A 32 19.85 3.38 -17.98
N GLY A 33 19.50 3.90 -16.82
CA GLY A 33 19.09 5.30 -16.65
C GLY A 33 17.66 5.63 -17.10
N LEU A 34 17.00 4.78 -17.88
CA LEU A 34 15.66 5.07 -18.40
C LEU A 34 14.63 5.22 -17.27
N ARG A 35 14.60 4.29 -16.33
CA ARG A 35 13.72 4.37 -15.15
C ARG A 35 14.02 5.61 -14.31
N GLN A 36 15.30 5.89 -14.05
CA GLN A 36 15.72 7.04 -13.25
C GLN A 36 15.28 8.35 -13.90
N GLN A 37 15.44 8.49 -15.21
CA GLN A 37 15.02 9.68 -15.97
C GLN A 37 13.52 9.98 -15.78
N HIS A 38 12.68 8.96 -15.72
CA HIS A 38 11.23 9.10 -15.60
C HIS A 38 10.73 9.08 -14.14
N THR A 39 11.58 8.78 -13.15
CA THR A 39 11.22 8.82 -11.73
C THR A 39 11.59 10.12 -11.02
N VAL A 40 12.38 10.99 -11.62
CA VAL A 40 12.80 12.29 -11.04
C VAL A 40 11.60 13.16 -10.60
N THR A 41 10.46 13.03 -11.28
CA THR A 41 9.22 13.74 -10.99
C THR A 41 8.13 12.84 -10.44
N SER A 42 8.48 11.74 -9.76
CA SER A 42 7.49 10.79 -9.28
C SER A 42 6.51 11.42 -8.30
N GLU A 43 5.25 11.50 -8.70
CA GLU A 43 4.16 11.95 -7.82
C GLU A 43 4.03 11.08 -6.56
N LEU A 44 4.32 9.77 -6.66
CA LEU A 44 4.30 8.88 -5.51
C LEU A 44 5.28 9.34 -4.44
N TYR A 45 6.52 9.70 -4.86
CA TYR A 45 7.55 10.19 -3.94
C TYR A 45 7.08 11.45 -3.21
N SER A 46 6.70 12.48 -3.94
CA SER A 46 6.27 13.75 -3.38
C SER A 46 5.01 13.63 -2.51
N LYS A 47 4.01 12.86 -2.97
CA LYS A 47 2.76 12.64 -2.23
C LYS A 47 2.99 11.86 -0.92
N CYS A 48 3.87 10.84 -0.92
CA CYS A 48 4.19 10.12 0.31
C CYS A 48 4.89 11.03 1.32
N TYR A 49 5.90 11.81 0.91
CA TYR A 49 6.59 12.72 1.83
C TYR A 49 5.68 13.85 2.33
N SER A 50 4.79 14.39 1.49
CA SER A 50 3.79 15.37 1.93
C SER A 50 2.86 14.79 3.02
N ARG A 51 2.43 13.55 2.86
CA ARG A 51 1.62 12.85 3.88
C ARG A 51 2.43 12.61 5.16
N ILE A 52 3.69 12.16 5.03
CA ILE A 52 4.60 11.96 6.16
C ILE A 52 4.78 13.24 6.96
N ALA A 53 4.96 14.40 6.29
CA ALA A 53 5.05 15.70 6.94
C ALA A 53 3.81 15.99 7.80
N ASN A 54 2.60 15.73 7.27
CA ASN A 54 1.36 15.90 8.01
C ASN A 54 1.28 14.94 9.22
N TYR A 55 1.73 13.68 9.09
CA TYR A 55 1.74 12.75 10.22
C TYR A 55 2.77 13.16 11.27
N ASN A 56 3.91 13.71 10.88
CA ASN A 56 4.90 14.25 11.82
C ASN A 56 4.32 15.39 12.65
N ILE A 57 3.57 16.31 12.03
CA ILE A 57 2.88 17.38 12.77
C ILE A 57 1.95 16.80 13.85
N VAL A 58 1.18 15.75 13.51
CA VAL A 58 0.31 15.10 14.51
C VAL A 58 1.13 14.45 15.62
N VAL A 59 2.15 13.66 15.26
CA VAL A 59 2.99 12.93 16.22
C VAL A 59 3.70 13.88 17.20
N GLU A 60 4.12 15.05 16.74
CA GLU A 60 4.81 16.04 17.58
C GLU A 60 3.88 16.81 18.52
N ASN A 61 2.67 17.14 18.07
CA ASN A 61 1.82 18.11 18.77
C ASN A 61 0.61 17.50 19.48
N VAL A 62 0.22 16.24 19.19
CA VAL A 62 -1.02 15.67 19.70
C VAL A 62 -1.04 15.53 21.24
N ASN A 63 0.12 15.35 21.87
CA ASN A 63 0.19 15.24 23.32
C ASN A 63 -0.12 16.58 24.03
N ASP A 64 0.24 17.69 23.41
CA ASP A 64 0.05 19.04 23.93
C ASP A 64 -1.33 19.62 23.52
N ALA A 65 -2.05 18.95 22.61
CA ALA A 65 -3.38 19.38 22.20
C ALA A 65 -4.40 19.27 23.35
N GLU A 66 -5.45 20.05 23.30
CA GLU A 66 -6.59 19.91 24.21
C GLU A 66 -7.43 18.69 23.82
N GLY A 67 -8.07 18.04 24.81
CA GLY A 67 -8.99 16.92 24.59
C GLY A 67 -8.69 15.67 25.41
N PRO A 68 -9.59 14.66 25.32
CA PRO A 68 -9.46 13.41 26.05
C PRO A 68 -8.17 12.64 25.69
N LEU A 69 -7.56 12.02 26.69
CA LEU A 69 -6.35 11.21 26.49
C LEU A 69 -6.56 10.07 25.47
N ALA A 70 -7.76 9.47 25.46
CA ALA A 70 -8.09 8.40 24.51
C ALA A 70 -8.03 8.88 23.05
N ASP A 71 -8.54 10.08 22.78
CA ASP A 71 -8.53 10.68 21.44
C ASP A 71 -7.10 11.03 20.98
N LYS A 72 -6.28 11.53 21.91
CA LYS A 72 -4.86 11.79 21.65
C LYS A 72 -4.09 10.53 21.31
N LYS A 73 -4.30 9.45 22.07
CA LYS A 73 -3.69 8.14 21.80
C LYS A 73 -4.13 7.58 20.46
N LEU A 74 -5.42 7.65 20.16
CA LEU A 74 -5.97 7.23 18.88
C LEU A 74 -5.35 8.01 17.71
N ALA A 75 -5.30 9.33 17.80
CA ALA A 75 -4.72 10.18 16.77
C ALA A 75 -3.22 9.88 16.56
N MET A 76 -2.47 9.70 17.66
CA MET A 76 -1.05 9.28 17.62
C MET A 76 -0.87 7.94 16.91
N ALA A 77 -1.68 6.94 17.29
CA ALA A 77 -1.60 5.59 16.72
C ALA A 77 -1.92 5.60 15.22
N GLN A 78 -2.98 6.30 14.81
CA GLN A 78 -3.34 6.42 13.41
C GLN A 78 -2.27 7.14 12.59
N ALA A 79 -1.69 8.23 13.12
CA ALA A 79 -0.62 8.96 12.45
C ALA A 79 0.63 8.09 12.26
N LYS A 80 1.06 7.36 13.30
CA LYS A 80 2.20 6.44 13.21
C LYS A 80 1.96 5.28 12.25
N ALA A 81 0.79 4.63 12.30
CA ALA A 81 0.46 3.54 11.39
C ALA A 81 0.48 3.99 9.92
N MET A 82 -0.08 5.17 9.62
CA MET A 82 -0.09 5.72 8.27
C MET A 82 1.29 6.24 7.84
N ARG A 83 2.11 6.74 8.76
CA ARG A 83 3.50 7.12 8.49
C ARG A 83 4.34 5.88 8.13
N ALA A 84 4.22 4.81 8.91
CA ALA A 84 4.83 3.53 8.62
C ALA A 84 4.45 2.98 7.25
N TYR A 85 3.16 3.05 6.89
CA TYR A 85 2.68 2.64 5.57
C TYR A 85 3.33 3.44 4.43
N ASN A 86 3.42 4.77 4.56
CA ASN A 86 4.03 5.59 3.52
C ASN A 86 5.54 5.33 3.40
N TYR A 87 6.25 5.11 4.50
CA TYR A 87 7.66 4.70 4.46
C TYR A 87 7.85 3.30 3.85
N PHE A 88 6.94 2.37 4.14
CA PHE A 88 6.95 1.05 3.53
C PHE A 88 6.76 1.14 2.00
N MET A 89 5.84 1.98 1.52
CA MET A 89 5.66 2.24 0.08
C MET A 89 6.92 2.84 -0.55
N LEU A 90 7.51 3.84 0.11
CA LEU A 90 8.72 4.51 -0.39
C LEU A 90 9.93 3.58 -0.48
N VAL A 91 10.24 2.83 0.57
CA VAL A 91 11.44 1.97 0.59
C VAL A 91 11.33 0.85 -0.44
N ASN A 92 10.15 0.26 -0.62
CA ASN A 92 9.96 -0.82 -1.60
C ASN A 92 9.86 -0.31 -3.05
N THR A 93 9.68 0.99 -3.27
CA THR A 93 9.64 1.57 -4.62
C THR A 93 10.97 2.17 -5.03
N PHE A 94 11.69 2.80 -4.09
CA PHE A 94 12.86 3.64 -4.39
C PHE A 94 14.18 3.12 -3.82
N ALA A 95 14.18 2.02 -3.07
CA ALA A 95 15.38 1.36 -2.57
C ALA A 95 15.49 -0.08 -3.10
N LYS A 96 16.62 -0.73 -2.81
CA LYS A 96 16.79 -2.16 -3.08
C LYS A 96 15.83 -2.99 -2.20
N PRO A 97 15.45 -4.20 -2.66
CA PRO A 97 14.75 -5.16 -1.80
C PRO A 97 15.53 -5.41 -0.51
N TYR A 98 14.81 -5.69 0.58
CA TYR A 98 15.46 -6.06 1.84
C TYR A 98 16.17 -7.40 1.69
N VAL A 99 17.47 -7.41 1.87
CA VAL A 99 18.32 -8.61 1.95
C VAL A 99 19.08 -8.54 3.27
N LYS A 100 18.88 -9.50 4.15
CA LYS A 100 19.38 -9.48 5.55
C LYS A 100 20.89 -9.18 5.64
N GLU A 101 21.66 -9.74 4.70
CA GLU A 101 23.11 -9.65 4.67
C GLU A 101 23.60 -8.26 4.25
N THR A 102 22.83 -7.50 3.49
CA THR A 102 23.24 -6.21 2.89
C THR A 102 22.37 -5.03 3.32
N ALA A 103 21.20 -5.27 3.92
CA ALA A 103 20.25 -4.21 4.26
C ALA A 103 20.84 -3.08 5.12
N ALA A 104 21.84 -3.38 5.97
CA ALA A 104 22.52 -2.40 6.82
C ALA A 104 23.44 -1.45 6.03
N THR A 105 23.88 -1.86 4.83
CA THR A 105 24.77 -1.10 3.95
C THR A 105 24.11 -0.62 2.66
N ASP A 106 23.00 -1.24 2.25
CA ASP A 106 22.26 -0.81 1.08
C ASP A 106 21.59 0.55 1.36
N ASN A 107 21.72 1.45 0.40
CA ASN A 107 21.06 2.75 0.47
C ASN A 107 19.54 2.58 0.45
N GLY A 108 18.90 3.09 1.49
CA GLY A 108 17.45 3.17 1.59
C GLY A 108 16.93 4.55 1.15
N ILE A 109 16.12 5.15 1.99
CA ILE A 109 15.46 6.43 1.72
C ILE A 109 15.70 7.45 2.83
N ILE A 110 15.26 8.68 2.64
CA ILE A 110 15.32 9.73 3.66
C ILE A 110 14.25 9.48 4.71
N ILE A 111 14.57 9.56 6.01
CA ILE A 111 13.60 9.53 7.10
C ILE A 111 13.50 10.91 7.72
N HIS A 112 12.33 11.52 7.65
CA HIS A 112 11.97 12.70 8.41
C HIS A 112 11.21 12.28 9.67
N LYS A 113 11.90 12.28 10.82
CA LYS A 113 11.29 11.90 12.11
C LYS A 113 10.41 13.02 12.67
N LYS A 114 10.69 14.26 12.27
CA LYS A 114 10.03 15.49 12.71
C LYS A 114 9.64 16.35 11.51
N PHE A 115 8.69 17.24 11.74
CA PHE A 115 8.38 18.31 10.81
C PHE A 115 9.39 19.45 11.00
N ASP A 116 10.45 19.44 10.21
CA ASP A 116 11.49 20.46 10.26
C ASP A 116 11.88 20.83 8.83
N LEU A 117 11.75 22.11 8.49
CA LEU A 117 12.06 22.65 7.18
C LEU A 117 13.57 22.91 7.00
N GLU A 118 14.33 22.98 8.09
CA GLU A 118 15.76 23.28 8.08
C GLU A 118 16.63 22.03 8.28
N ASN A 119 16.02 20.87 8.48
CA ASN A 119 16.73 19.64 8.78
C ASN A 119 17.47 19.12 7.54
N GLU A 120 18.74 18.80 7.70
CA GLU A 120 19.52 18.16 6.65
C GLU A 120 18.89 16.80 6.28
N SER A 121 18.62 16.62 5.00
CA SER A 121 18.07 15.37 4.48
C SER A 121 19.14 14.28 4.53
N LYS A 122 19.08 13.40 5.54
CA LYS A 122 19.97 12.25 5.64
C LYS A 122 19.31 11.01 5.01
N GLN A 123 20.04 10.35 4.13
CA GLN A 123 19.68 9.03 3.62
C GLN A 123 20.03 7.97 4.67
N TYR A 124 19.10 7.08 4.93
CA TYR A 124 19.24 5.95 5.86
C TYR A 124 19.44 4.66 5.07
N SER A 125 20.00 3.63 5.72
CA SER A 125 20.07 2.30 5.13
C SER A 125 18.68 1.65 5.02
N VAL A 126 18.54 0.63 4.18
CA VAL A 126 17.32 -0.17 4.08
C VAL A 126 16.94 -0.73 5.45
N GLN A 127 17.89 -1.26 6.22
CA GLN A 127 17.67 -1.76 7.58
C GLN A 127 17.08 -0.70 8.50
N GLU A 128 17.69 0.50 8.57
CA GLU A 128 17.21 1.59 9.42
C GLU A 128 15.80 2.04 9.07
N VAL A 129 15.44 2.03 7.78
CA VAL A 129 14.07 2.36 7.33
C VAL A 129 13.07 1.31 7.81
N TYR A 130 13.38 0.02 7.66
CA TYR A 130 12.52 -1.04 8.13
C TYR A 130 12.38 -1.06 9.65
N ASP A 131 13.45 -0.75 10.38
CA ASP A 131 13.42 -0.64 11.84
C ASP A 131 12.53 0.53 12.29
N PHE A 132 12.60 1.67 11.60
CA PHE A 132 11.72 2.81 11.87
C PHE A 132 10.24 2.50 11.59
N ILE A 133 9.94 1.79 10.49
CA ILE A 133 8.61 1.31 10.17
C ILE A 133 8.08 0.41 11.30
N MET A 134 8.90 -0.51 11.78
CA MET A 134 8.52 -1.43 12.86
C MET A 134 8.35 -0.71 14.20
N GLU A 135 9.18 0.29 14.51
CA GLU A 135 9.03 1.15 15.69
C GLU A 135 7.66 1.83 15.70
N ASP A 136 7.28 2.46 14.58
CA ASP A 136 5.98 3.12 14.44
C ASP A 136 4.80 2.15 14.57
N LEU A 137 4.88 0.98 13.93
CA LEU A 137 3.83 -0.04 14.01
C LEU A 137 3.69 -0.62 15.42
N ASN A 138 4.78 -0.92 16.09
CA ASN A 138 4.76 -1.43 17.46
C ASN A 138 4.16 -0.42 18.44
N ALA A 139 4.42 0.88 18.22
CA ALA A 139 3.86 1.94 19.04
C ALA A 139 2.38 2.24 18.69
N ALA A 140 1.96 2.00 17.45
CA ALA A 140 0.59 2.28 17.01
C ALA A 140 -0.41 1.18 17.39
N ILE A 141 -0.04 -0.10 17.18
CA ILE A 141 -0.94 -1.26 17.30
C ILE A 141 -1.74 -1.29 18.61
N PRO A 142 -1.17 -1.02 19.81
CA PRO A 142 -1.91 -1.09 21.05
C PRO A 142 -3.08 -0.10 21.19
N ASP A 143 -3.02 1.04 20.49
CA ASP A 143 -4.01 2.11 20.58
C ASP A 143 -4.87 2.24 19.30
N LEU A 144 -4.69 1.33 18.30
CA LEU A 144 -5.55 1.27 17.12
C LEU A 144 -6.90 0.62 17.46
N PRO A 145 -8.03 1.15 16.92
CA PRO A 145 -9.35 0.62 17.22
C PRO A 145 -9.64 -0.66 16.45
N GLU A 146 -10.38 -1.58 17.05
CA GLU A 146 -10.90 -2.77 16.37
C GLU A 146 -11.80 -2.39 15.19
N LYS A 147 -12.75 -1.48 15.43
CA LYS A 147 -13.60 -0.90 14.39
C LYS A 147 -13.11 0.50 14.06
N PRO A 148 -12.68 0.76 12.82
CA PRO A 148 -12.26 2.10 12.43
C PRO A 148 -13.44 3.08 12.39
N LEU A 149 -13.17 4.37 12.53
CA LEU A 149 -14.19 5.42 12.45
C LEU A 149 -14.89 5.44 11.08
N ASN A 150 -14.11 5.17 10.04
CA ASN A 150 -14.57 5.01 8.67
C ASN A 150 -13.50 4.22 7.87
N GLU A 151 -13.82 3.89 6.63
CA GLU A 151 -12.99 3.10 5.72
C GLU A 151 -11.63 3.74 5.35
N PHE A 152 -11.45 5.02 5.63
CA PHE A 152 -10.19 5.76 5.35
C PHE A 152 -9.25 5.83 6.55
N ARG A 153 -9.65 5.27 7.69
CA ARG A 153 -8.85 5.28 8.92
C ARG A 153 -8.31 3.89 9.24
N PRO A 154 -7.05 3.79 9.65
CA PRO A 154 -6.46 2.50 10.00
C PRO A 154 -7.12 1.89 11.25
N SER A 155 -7.39 0.60 11.18
CA SER A 155 -7.87 -0.25 12.27
C SER A 155 -6.73 -1.05 12.89
N LEU A 156 -7.02 -1.77 13.98
CA LEU A 156 -6.11 -2.75 14.58
C LEU A 156 -5.70 -3.82 13.56
N ALA A 157 -6.66 -4.33 12.79
CA ALA A 157 -6.40 -5.31 11.74
C ALA A 157 -5.47 -4.75 10.65
N PHE A 158 -5.62 -3.48 10.25
CA PHE A 158 -4.69 -2.82 9.33
C PHE A 158 -3.26 -2.79 9.89
N GLY A 159 -3.11 -2.41 11.17
CA GLY A 159 -1.79 -2.37 11.82
C GLY A 159 -1.09 -3.72 11.80
N TRP A 160 -1.80 -4.80 12.15
CA TRP A 160 -1.28 -6.16 12.11
C TRP A 160 -1.01 -6.65 10.69
N ALA A 161 -1.88 -6.34 9.72
CA ALA A 161 -1.67 -6.72 8.32
C ALA A 161 -0.43 -6.04 7.71
N LEU A 162 -0.23 -4.75 8.01
CA LEU A 162 0.97 -4.05 7.57
C LEU A 162 2.23 -4.64 8.23
N LYS A 163 2.17 -4.95 9.53
CA LYS A 163 3.27 -5.61 10.24
C LYS A 163 3.60 -6.98 9.66
N ALA A 164 2.58 -7.79 9.35
CA ALA A 164 2.75 -9.08 8.67
C ALA A 164 3.46 -8.91 7.32
N LYS A 165 3.04 -7.91 6.54
CA LYS A 165 3.63 -7.60 5.23
C LYS A 165 5.09 -7.13 5.36
N VAL A 166 5.42 -6.32 6.36
CA VAL A 166 6.80 -5.89 6.63
C VAL A 166 7.68 -7.10 6.97
N HIS A 167 7.23 -8.01 7.84
CA HIS A 167 7.95 -9.25 8.17
C HIS A 167 8.13 -10.14 6.94
N LEU A 168 7.10 -10.26 6.09
CA LEU A 168 7.17 -11.04 4.85
C LEU A 168 8.25 -10.50 3.91
N TYR A 169 8.33 -9.19 3.74
CA TYR A 169 9.35 -8.55 2.89
C TYR A 169 10.76 -8.65 3.47
N LYS A 170 10.89 -8.79 4.78
CA LYS A 170 12.17 -9.11 5.46
C LYS A 170 12.55 -10.59 5.39
N GLY A 171 11.67 -11.46 4.90
CA GLY A 171 11.88 -12.91 4.91
C GLY A 171 11.67 -13.56 6.28
N GLU A 172 11.08 -12.86 7.25
CA GLU A 172 10.80 -13.34 8.62
C GLU A 172 9.44 -14.06 8.66
N LEU A 173 9.37 -15.26 8.06
CA LEU A 173 8.11 -15.95 7.76
C LEU A 173 7.29 -16.30 9.01
N ASP A 174 7.91 -16.74 10.09
CA ASP A 174 7.21 -17.07 11.34
C ASP A 174 6.58 -15.82 11.96
N SER A 175 7.30 -14.70 11.95
CA SER A 175 6.79 -13.43 12.45
C SER A 175 5.65 -12.89 11.56
N ALA A 176 5.77 -13.06 10.24
CA ALA A 176 4.73 -12.70 9.28
C ALA A 176 3.46 -13.54 9.52
N LEU A 177 3.60 -14.87 9.71
CA LEU A 177 2.49 -15.76 10.04
C LEU A 177 1.79 -15.33 11.34
N ASN A 178 2.56 -15.13 12.42
CA ASN A 178 2.01 -14.73 13.70
C ASN A 178 1.24 -13.40 13.62
N ALA A 179 1.80 -12.40 12.94
CA ALA A 179 1.12 -11.13 12.72
C ALA A 179 -0.14 -11.29 11.84
N GLY A 180 -0.09 -12.14 10.81
CA GLY A 180 -1.25 -12.48 9.99
C GLY A 180 -2.38 -13.16 10.76
N LEU A 181 -2.04 -14.07 11.70
CA LEU A 181 -3.02 -14.69 12.58
C LEU A 181 -3.72 -13.68 13.51
N GLU A 182 -3.03 -12.60 13.92
CA GLU A 182 -3.68 -11.50 14.66
C GLU A 182 -4.73 -10.77 13.82
N VAL A 183 -4.50 -10.59 12.51
CA VAL A 183 -5.52 -10.02 11.60
C VAL A 183 -6.79 -10.86 11.58
N LEU A 184 -6.65 -12.20 11.53
CA LEU A 184 -7.79 -13.11 11.46
C LEU A 184 -8.61 -13.19 12.76
N LYS A 185 -8.11 -12.63 13.87
CA LYS A 185 -8.88 -12.48 15.12
C LYS A 185 -9.85 -11.30 15.07
N SER A 186 -9.77 -10.44 14.07
CA SER A 186 -10.66 -9.29 13.95
C SER A 186 -12.12 -9.72 13.92
N THR A 187 -12.93 -9.03 14.72
CA THR A 187 -14.39 -9.23 14.73
C THR A 187 -15.09 -8.34 13.70
N TYR A 188 -14.42 -7.30 13.25
CA TYR A 188 -14.94 -6.33 12.29
C TYR A 188 -14.58 -6.69 10.84
N HIS A 189 -13.31 -7.04 10.59
CA HIS A 189 -12.84 -7.47 9.27
C HIS A 189 -12.87 -8.98 9.16
N LYS A 190 -13.34 -9.52 8.04
CA LYS A 190 -13.51 -10.96 7.81
C LYS A 190 -13.11 -11.31 6.40
N LEU A 191 -12.58 -12.50 6.20
CA LEU A 191 -12.45 -13.06 4.86
C LEU A 191 -13.85 -13.24 4.24
N TRP A 192 -14.00 -12.83 3.01
CA TRP A 192 -15.25 -12.90 2.31
C TRP A 192 -15.42 -14.27 1.63
N ASP A 193 -16.51 -14.94 1.94
CA ASP A 193 -16.89 -16.13 1.19
C ASP A 193 -17.57 -15.71 -0.12
N MET A 194 -16.83 -15.74 -1.20
CA MET A 194 -17.35 -15.38 -2.52
C MET A 194 -18.09 -16.54 -3.21
N ARG A 195 -18.11 -17.75 -2.64
CA ARG A 195 -18.79 -18.91 -3.25
C ARG A 195 -20.27 -18.68 -3.53
N PRO A 196 -21.06 -18.09 -2.63
CA PRO A 196 -22.46 -17.79 -2.92
C PRO A 196 -22.63 -16.88 -4.13
N MET A 197 -21.79 -15.83 -4.22
CA MET A 197 -21.83 -14.89 -5.35
C MET A 197 -21.47 -15.55 -6.69
N TYR A 198 -20.51 -16.47 -6.67
CA TYR A 198 -20.09 -17.19 -7.87
C TYR A 198 -21.23 -18.06 -8.43
N TYR A 199 -21.97 -18.77 -7.58
CA TYR A 199 -23.05 -19.64 -8.01
C TYR A 199 -24.27 -18.87 -8.51
N ASP A 200 -24.59 -17.74 -7.91
CA ASP A 200 -25.77 -16.95 -8.28
C ASP A 200 -25.56 -16.14 -9.57
N VAL A 201 -24.34 -15.75 -9.86
CA VAL A 201 -24.02 -14.83 -10.97
C VAL A 201 -23.41 -15.56 -12.17
N VAL A 202 -22.47 -16.46 -11.95
CA VAL A 202 -21.72 -17.10 -13.04
C VAL A 202 -22.50 -18.24 -13.68
N ALA A 203 -23.44 -18.85 -12.95
CA ALA A 203 -24.29 -19.92 -13.50
C ALA A 203 -25.30 -19.41 -14.55
N GLU A 204 -25.62 -18.11 -14.53
CA GLU A 204 -26.66 -17.53 -15.40
C GLU A 204 -26.11 -16.63 -16.52
N LEU A 205 -24.86 -16.17 -16.41
CA LEU A 205 -24.28 -15.24 -17.39
C LEU A 205 -23.02 -15.81 -18.05
N PRO A 206 -22.88 -15.70 -19.38
CA PRO A 206 -21.59 -15.93 -20.03
C PRO A 206 -20.51 -15.03 -19.40
N PHE A 207 -19.30 -15.55 -19.23
CA PHE A 207 -18.19 -14.86 -18.57
C PHE A 207 -17.96 -13.42 -19.08
N MET A 208 -18.14 -13.19 -20.38
CA MET A 208 -18.00 -11.87 -20.99
C MET A 208 -19.11 -10.89 -20.58
N ASP A 209 -20.32 -11.37 -20.36
CA ASP A 209 -21.43 -10.54 -19.88
C ASP A 209 -21.25 -10.21 -18.39
N PHE A 210 -20.69 -11.14 -17.61
CA PHE A 210 -20.30 -10.86 -16.23
C PHE A 210 -19.27 -9.73 -16.15
N MET A 211 -18.25 -9.74 -17.00
CA MET A 211 -17.21 -8.69 -17.02
C MET A 211 -17.73 -7.34 -17.53
N SER A 212 -18.77 -7.32 -18.39
CA SER A 212 -19.30 -6.08 -18.97
C SER A 212 -20.46 -5.47 -18.18
N THR A 213 -21.28 -6.29 -17.53
CA THR A 213 -22.51 -5.84 -16.83
C THR A 213 -22.42 -6.04 -15.32
N GLY A 214 -21.62 -6.99 -14.83
CA GLY A 214 -21.53 -7.35 -13.43
C GLY A 214 -20.68 -6.37 -12.59
N TRP A 215 -19.66 -5.73 -13.16
CA TRP A 215 -18.81 -4.79 -12.42
C TRP A 215 -19.59 -3.62 -11.84
N ASP A 216 -20.50 -3.03 -12.60
CA ASP A 216 -21.29 -1.88 -12.13
C ASP A 216 -22.35 -2.25 -11.10
N SER A 217 -22.86 -3.50 -11.18
CA SER A 217 -23.89 -4.01 -10.26
C SER A 217 -23.30 -4.63 -8.99
N TYR A 218 -22.07 -5.15 -9.08
CA TYR A 218 -21.35 -5.81 -7.98
C TYR A 218 -20.08 -5.05 -7.57
N ALA A 219 -19.92 -3.79 -8.03
CA ALA A 219 -18.87 -2.93 -7.50
C ALA A 219 -19.04 -2.84 -5.99
N ILE A 220 -18.24 -3.64 -5.29
CA ILE A 220 -18.26 -3.71 -3.84
C ILE A 220 -17.88 -2.34 -3.33
N HIS A 221 -18.87 -1.65 -2.77
CA HIS A 221 -18.60 -0.37 -2.15
C HIS A 221 -17.59 -0.62 -1.01
N PRO A 222 -16.50 0.17 -0.90
CA PRO A 222 -15.45 -0.03 0.11
C PRO A 222 -15.98 -0.21 1.54
N LYS A 223 -17.14 0.36 1.85
CA LYS A 223 -17.83 0.18 3.14
C LYS A 223 -18.47 -1.18 3.32
N ALA A 224 -18.82 -1.85 2.22
CA ALA A 224 -19.49 -3.16 2.25
C ALA A 224 -18.49 -4.32 2.15
N ASP A 225 -17.25 -4.06 1.76
CA ASP A 225 -16.20 -5.06 1.65
C ASP A 225 -15.63 -5.41 3.02
N PRO A 226 -15.90 -6.62 3.56
CA PRO A 226 -15.41 -7.03 4.87
C PRO A 226 -13.89 -7.24 4.91
N GLU A 227 -13.23 -7.39 3.77
CA GLU A 227 -11.78 -7.54 3.66
C GLU A 227 -11.04 -6.20 3.58
N ASN A 228 -11.77 -5.11 3.36
CA ASN A 228 -11.17 -3.79 3.21
C ASN A 228 -10.61 -3.25 4.54
N LEU A 229 -9.31 -3.35 4.72
CA LEU A 229 -8.60 -2.87 5.92
C LEU A 229 -8.36 -1.36 5.90
N LEU A 230 -8.21 -0.79 4.72
CA LEU A 230 -8.02 0.65 4.49
C LEU A 230 -8.36 0.97 3.04
N TYR A 231 -9.28 1.91 2.83
CA TYR A 231 -9.58 2.42 1.51
C TYR A 231 -8.77 3.68 1.21
N GLN A 232 -8.08 3.67 0.08
CA GLN A 232 -7.41 4.84 -0.45
C GLN A 232 -8.03 5.20 -1.79
N PHE A 233 -8.64 6.38 -1.85
CA PHE A 233 -9.16 6.90 -3.10
C PHE A 233 -8.00 7.41 -3.97
N CYS A 234 -7.80 6.77 -5.10
CA CYS A 234 -6.94 7.29 -6.16
C CYS A 234 -7.82 8.09 -7.11
N ASN A 235 -7.73 9.40 -7.04
CA ASN A 235 -8.33 10.25 -8.05
C ASN A 235 -7.53 10.04 -9.35
N ASN A 236 -8.09 9.29 -10.27
CA ASN A 236 -7.51 9.17 -11.60
C ASN A 236 -8.03 10.37 -12.38
N ASP A 237 -7.24 11.46 -12.41
CA ASP A 237 -7.62 12.71 -13.06
C ASP A 237 -7.95 12.54 -14.55
N ASN A 238 -7.65 11.38 -15.13
CA ASN A 238 -7.89 11.09 -16.55
C ASN A 238 -9.05 10.11 -16.81
N GLY A 239 -9.71 9.56 -15.78
CA GLY A 239 -10.93 8.75 -15.93
C GLY A 239 -10.81 7.47 -16.79
N GLU A 240 -9.61 7.16 -17.27
CA GLU A 240 -9.42 5.98 -18.12
C GLU A 240 -9.22 4.73 -17.27
N PRO A 241 -10.09 3.71 -17.42
CA PRO A 241 -9.86 2.43 -16.80
C PRO A 241 -8.54 1.84 -17.30
N PHE A 242 -7.82 1.14 -16.43
CA PHE A 242 -6.65 0.37 -16.82
C PHE A 242 -7.10 -0.79 -17.71
N PRO A 243 -6.86 -0.77 -19.03
CA PRO A 243 -7.29 -1.82 -19.91
C PRO A 243 -6.28 -2.98 -19.85
N PHE A 244 -6.34 -3.80 -18.82
CA PHE A 244 -5.59 -5.05 -18.76
C PHE A 244 -6.46 -6.17 -19.29
N TRP A 245 -5.87 -6.99 -20.16
CA TRP A 245 -6.46 -8.22 -20.67
C TRP A 245 -5.64 -9.39 -20.16
N ILE A 246 -6.33 -10.42 -19.66
CA ILE A 246 -5.69 -11.66 -19.28
C ILE A 246 -5.29 -12.38 -20.58
N ARG A 247 -4.07 -12.89 -20.65
CA ARG A 247 -3.63 -13.68 -21.81
C ARG A 247 -4.42 -14.99 -21.88
N LYS A 248 -4.71 -15.40 -23.10
CA LYS A 248 -5.45 -16.66 -23.33
C LYS A 248 -4.75 -17.87 -22.70
N GLU A 249 -3.42 -17.89 -22.78
CA GLU A 249 -2.57 -18.96 -22.23
C GLU A 249 -2.63 -19.05 -20.69
N THR A 250 -3.10 -18.00 -20.03
CA THR A 250 -3.28 -17.98 -18.58
C THR A 250 -4.64 -18.56 -18.16
N LEU A 251 -5.57 -18.74 -19.13
CA LEU A 251 -6.91 -19.26 -18.88
C LEU A 251 -7.04 -20.77 -19.17
N ASP A 252 -6.04 -21.37 -19.83
CA ASP A 252 -5.93 -22.80 -20.12
C ASP A 252 -5.16 -23.52 -19.01
#